data_be8b59c697c2a71e26a61d30ed645af1
#
_entry.id   be8b59c697c2a71e26a61d30ed645af1
#
_cell.length_a   1.000
_cell.length_b   1.000
_cell.length_c   1.000
_cell.angle_alpha   90.00
_cell.angle_beta   90.00
_cell.angle_gamma   90.00
#
_symmetry.space_group_name_H-M   'P 1'
#
loop_
_entity.id
_entity.type
_entity.pdbx_description
1 polymer ?
#
loop_
_entity_poly.entity_id
_entity_poly.type
_entity_poly.pdbx_seq_one_letter_code
_entity_poly.pdbx_strand_id
1 'polypeptide(L)'
;MSETILMTEGLSKRFGSRWAVKDLNLDVRAGEIFGFLGPNGAGKSTTIRMILTLLLPTSGNVKIFGKEVRGHRVEILSRVCGIVEKPDFYLFLSAHKNLELLGSLSRKVTRDEIYEALEIVGLKARAGDKVKTFSHGMKQRLGIAQAILTRPDLVILDEPTSGLDPQGMKEVRELVLKLSREHGATIFLSSHLLTEVEAVAQRMAVLNHGELIAQGAVSELLSDGSSYFTISATPMDKALAILRRVSWVEVVAEGNGIDVRIDSRRAAELNRLLVTSGIDISAFAAKRTLEDYFLKITEGASEV
;
A
#
# COMPACT_ATOMS: atom_id res chain seq x y z
N MET A 1 -18.52 14.37 -4.94
CA MET A 1 -17.12 13.95 -5.24
C MET A 1 -16.27 14.39 -4.06
N SER A 2 -15.48 13.51 -3.46
CA SER A 2 -14.56 13.87 -2.36
C SER A 2 -13.48 14.82 -2.88
N GLU A 3 -13.10 15.80 -2.07
CA GLU A 3 -12.06 16.78 -2.39
C GLU A 3 -10.70 16.13 -2.57
N THR A 4 -9.92 16.54 -3.57
CA THR A 4 -8.53 16.08 -3.75
C THR A 4 -7.64 16.79 -2.74
N ILE A 5 -6.98 16.00 -1.87
CA ILE A 5 -6.12 16.51 -0.79
C ILE A 5 -4.64 16.56 -1.19
N LEU A 6 -4.20 15.62 -2.04
CA LEU A 6 -2.84 15.55 -2.58
C LEU A 6 -2.91 15.33 -4.09
N MET A 7 -2.16 16.14 -4.83
CA MET A 7 -2.02 16.04 -6.30
C MET A 7 -0.57 16.22 -6.70
N THR A 8 -0.11 15.44 -7.67
CA THR A 8 1.16 15.67 -8.36
C THR A 8 0.90 15.91 -9.84
N GLU A 9 1.63 16.86 -10.43
CA GLU A 9 1.49 17.25 -11.84
C GLU A 9 2.87 17.19 -12.50
N GLY A 10 3.09 16.21 -13.37
CA GLY A 10 4.36 16.02 -14.09
C GLY A 10 5.57 15.82 -13.17
N LEU A 11 5.35 15.30 -11.94
CA LEU A 11 6.37 15.23 -10.91
C LEU A 11 7.51 14.31 -11.34
N SER A 12 8.73 14.85 -11.41
CA SER A 12 9.86 14.10 -11.90
C SER A 12 11.11 14.34 -11.07
N LYS A 13 11.92 13.27 -10.91
CA LYS A 13 13.23 13.35 -10.26
C LYS A 13 14.28 12.58 -11.03
N ARG A 14 15.37 13.25 -11.32
CA ARG A 14 16.54 12.69 -12.00
C ARG A 14 17.78 12.77 -11.10
N PHE A 15 18.54 11.70 -11.03
CA PHE A 15 19.84 11.63 -10.39
C PHE A 15 20.91 11.30 -11.46
N GLY A 16 21.74 12.26 -11.79
CA GLY A 16 22.68 12.12 -12.91
C GLY A 16 21.94 11.82 -14.22
N SER A 17 22.20 10.68 -14.84
CA SER A 17 21.52 10.21 -16.07
C SER A 17 20.24 9.44 -15.80
N ARG A 18 20.01 8.93 -14.57
CA ARG A 18 18.90 8.04 -14.24
C ARG A 18 17.68 8.81 -13.75
N TRP A 19 16.52 8.54 -14.34
CA TRP A 19 15.22 8.96 -13.80
C TRP A 19 14.83 8.02 -12.67
N ALA A 20 14.59 8.57 -11.49
CA ALA A 20 14.02 7.85 -10.35
C ALA A 20 12.49 7.96 -10.32
N VAL A 21 11.96 9.08 -10.84
CA VAL A 21 10.53 9.32 -11.06
C VAL A 21 10.42 10.17 -12.31
N LYS A 22 9.47 9.86 -13.18
CA LYS A 22 9.28 10.53 -14.47
C LYS A 22 7.79 10.76 -14.73
N ASP A 23 7.42 12.03 -14.92
CA ASP A 23 6.07 12.49 -15.27
C ASP A 23 4.93 11.91 -14.43
N LEU A 24 5.13 11.84 -13.10
CA LEU A 24 4.19 11.24 -12.18
C LEU A 24 3.01 12.16 -11.90
N ASN A 25 1.81 11.68 -12.23
CA ASN A 25 0.53 12.36 -12.02
C ASN A 25 -0.34 11.53 -11.07
N LEU A 26 -0.51 11.98 -9.83
CA LEU A 26 -1.31 11.32 -8.79
C LEU A 26 -2.43 12.23 -8.32
N ASP A 27 -3.56 11.64 -7.92
CA ASP A 27 -4.61 12.29 -7.15
C ASP A 27 -5.03 11.43 -5.96
N VAL A 28 -5.03 12.02 -4.77
CA VAL A 28 -5.48 11.40 -3.53
C VAL A 28 -6.63 12.21 -2.94
N ARG A 29 -7.69 11.54 -2.53
CA ARG A 29 -8.92 12.16 -2.04
C ARG A 29 -8.95 12.22 -0.53
N ALA A 30 -9.63 13.22 0.02
CA ALA A 30 -9.79 13.36 1.45
C ALA A 30 -10.52 12.16 2.07
N GLY A 31 -10.00 11.66 3.19
CA GLY A 31 -10.55 10.56 3.98
C GLY A 31 -10.29 9.15 3.42
N GLU A 32 -9.62 9.00 2.25
CA GLU A 32 -9.29 7.67 1.72
C GLU A 32 -7.95 7.15 2.27
N ILE A 33 -7.80 5.84 2.23
CA ILE A 33 -6.50 5.16 2.29
C ILE A 33 -6.08 4.92 0.84
N PHE A 34 -5.01 5.59 0.41
CA PHE A 34 -4.45 5.47 -0.92
C PHE A 34 -3.18 4.62 -0.89
N GLY A 35 -3.17 3.53 -1.63
CA GLY A 35 -2.03 2.63 -1.76
C GLY A 35 -1.08 3.08 -2.87
N PHE A 36 0.21 3.14 -2.59
CA PHE A 36 1.26 3.44 -3.55
C PHE A 36 2.17 2.24 -3.72
N LEU A 37 1.88 1.42 -4.72
CA LEU A 37 2.48 0.10 -4.93
C LEU A 37 3.62 0.16 -5.94
N GLY A 38 4.62 -0.67 -5.72
CA GLY A 38 5.72 -0.85 -6.69
C GLY A 38 6.87 -1.68 -6.13
N PRO A 39 7.69 -2.30 -6.98
CA PRO A 39 8.86 -3.05 -6.54
C PRO A 39 9.88 -2.16 -5.83
N ASN A 40 10.88 -2.79 -5.24
CA ASN A 40 12.01 -2.05 -4.67
C ASN A 40 12.76 -1.31 -5.78
N GLY A 41 13.03 -0.03 -5.54
CA GLY A 41 13.66 0.84 -6.55
C GLY A 41 12.70 1.43 -7.59
N ALA A 42 11.39 1.20 -7.51
CA ALA A 42 10.40 1.79 -8.43
C ALA A 42 10.27 3.31 -8.34
N GLY A 43 10.79 3.94 -7.27
CA GLY A 43 10.69 5.40 -7.07
C GLY A 43 9.75 5.82 -5.94
N LYS A 44 9.15 4.89 -5.18
CA LYS A 44 8.18 5.16 -4.11
C LYS A 44 8.71 6.13 -3.05
N SER A 45 9.80 5.79 -2.37
CA SER A 45 10.38 6.65 -1.32
C SER A 45 10.91 7.97 -1.89
N THR A 46 11.37 8.00 -3.15
CA THR A 46 11.75 9.23 -3.84
C THR A 46 10.54 10.16 -4.03
N THR A 47 9.41 9.61 -4.44
CA THR A 47 8.14 10.34 -4.56
C THR A 47 7.68 10.89 -3.22
N ILE A 48 7.66 10.04 -2.18
CA ILE A 48 7.29 10.44 -0.83
C ILE A 48 8.19 11.57 -0.29
N ARG A 49 9.50 11.47 -0.50
CA ARG A 49 10.43 12.54 -0.10
C ARG A 49 10.18 13.85 -0.85
N MET A 50 9.76 13.81 -2.13
CA MET A 50 9.38 15.01 -2.87
C MET A 50 8.07 15.60 -2.34
N ILE A 51 7.07 14.79 -2.05
CA ILE A 51 5.79 15.21 -1.45
C ILE A 51 6.04 15.90 -0.10
N LEU A 52 6.89 15.31 0.75
CA LEU A 52 7.26 15.85 2.06
C LEU A 52 8.31 16.97 2.01
N THR A 53 8.70 17.42 0.81
CA THR A 53 9.74 18.46 0.61
C THR A 53 11.12 18.13 1.18
N LEU A 54 11.39 16.87 1.44
CA LEU A 54 12.71 16.38 1.85
C LEU A 54 13.67 16.28 0.65
N LEU A 55 13.11 16.28 -0.56
CA LEU A 55 13.83 16.22 -1.82
C LEU A 55 13.17 17.16 -2.83
N LEU A 56 13.96 18.01 -3.47
CA LEU A 56 13.45 18.90 -4.52
C LEU A 56 13.23 18.11 -5.83
N PRO A 57 12.07 18.26 -6.49
CA PRO A 57 11.84 17.68 -7.81
C PRO A 57 12.75 18.32 -8.86
N THR A 58 13.04 17.59 -9.93
CA THR A 58 13.71 18.12 -11.12
C THR A 58 12.75 18.93 -11.98
N SER A 59 11.48 18.47 -12.09
CA SER A 59 10.38 19.17 -12.74
C SER A 59 9.05 18.73 -12.14
N GLY A 60 7.98 19.45 -12.48
CA GLY A 60 6.64 19.21 -12.00
C GLY A 60 6.37 19.82 -10.62
N ASN A 61 5.13 19.64 -10.16
CA ASN A 61 4.61 20.28 -8.95
C ASN A 61 3.93 19.26 -8.03
N VAL A 62 3.90 19.59 -6.73
CA VAL A 62 3.08 18.92 -5.70
C VAL A 62 2.12 19.95 -5.12
N LYS A 63 0.84 19.61 -5.08
CA LYS A 63 -0.20 20.39 -4.42
C LYS A 63 -0.80 19.57 -3.28
N ILE A 64 -0.90 20.16 -2.11
CA ILE A 64 -1.58 19.58 -0.95
C ILE A 64 -2.57 20.61 -0.42
N PHE A 65 -3.80 20.18 -0.09
CA PHE A 65 -4.89 21.07 0.31
C PHE A 65 -5.15 22.20 -0.71
N GLY A 66 -5.02 21.90 -2.01
CA GLY A 66 -5.19 22.84 -3.11
C GLY A 66 -4.06 23.87 -3.28
N LYS A 67 -3.00 23.83 -2.45
CA LYS A 67 -1.87 24.78 -2.48
C LYS A 67 -0.59 24.11 -2.96
N GLU A 68 0.20 24.84 -3.73
CA GLU A 68 1.55 24.37 -4.11
C GLU A 68 2.47 24.34 -2.89
N VAL A 69 3.09 23.16 -2.66
CA VAL A 69 3.93 22.93 -1.48
C VAL A 69 5.15 23.86 -1.49
N ARG A 70 5.68 24.20 -2.66
CA ARG A 70 6.87 25.05 -2.81
C ARG A 70 6.69 26.44 -2.21
N GLY A 71 5.48 27.03 -2.29
CA GLY A 71 5.18 28.37 -1.76
C GLY A 71 4.55 28.36 -0.36
N HIS A 72 4.01 27.23 0.11
CA HIS A 72 3.19 27.15 1.32
C HIS A 72 3.67 26.07 2.29
N ARG A 73 4.99 25.76 2.26
CA ARG A 73 5.58 24.61 2.94
C ARG A 73 5.21 24.51 4.43
N VAL A 74 5.35 25.61 5.19
CA VAL A 74 5.11 25.61 6.64
C VAL A 74 3.63 25.35 6.94
N GLU A 75 2.74 26.03 6.23
CA GLU A 75 1.30 25.87 6.39
C GLU A 75 0.86 24.43 6.06
N ILE A 76 1.33 23.90 4.95
CA ILE A 76 0.98 22.55 4.51
C ILE A 76 1.54 21.50 5.47
N LEU A 77 2.84 21.56 5.78
CA LEU A 77 3.49 20.55 6.62
C LEU A 77 3.04 20.60 8.08
N SER A 78 2.41 21.66 8.55
CA SER A 78 1.77 21.68 9.88
C SER A 78 0.55 20.73 9.96
N ARG A 79 -0.02 20.34 8.82
CA ARG A 79 -1.19 19.46 8.69
C ARG A 79 -0.86 18.10 8.07
N VAL A 80 0.41 17.87 7.75
CA VAL A 80 0.91 16.61 7.15
C VAL A 80 1.91 15.99 8.10
N CYS A 81 1.81 14.69 8.34
CA CYS A 81 2.86 13.95 9.00
C CYS A 81 3.29 12.76 8.14
N GLY A 82 4.60 12.49 8.10
CA GLY A 82 5.16 11.39 7.33
C GLY A 82 6.14 10.56 8.15
N ILE A 83 6.04 9.24 8.01
CA ILE A 83 7.09 8.30 8.41
C ILE A 83 7.76 7.84 7.13
N VAL A 84 8.99 8.31 6.90
CA VAL A 84 9.83 7.92 5.78
C VAL A 84 10.91 7.00 6.32
N GLU A 85 10.96 5.77 5.80
CA GLU A 85 11.85 4.72 6.30
C GLU A 85 11.46 4.28 7.73
N LYS A 86 12.44 3.84 8.53
CA LYS A 86 12.19 3.38 9.91
C LYS A 86 12.09 4.56 10.85
N PRO A 87 11.09 4.56 11.77
CA PRO A 87 11.06 5.58 12.81
C PRO A 87 12.32 5.51 13.68
N ASP A 88 12.96 6.64 13.89
CA ASP A 88 14.16 6.74 14.71
C ASP A 88 13.83 7.39 16.06
N PHE A 89 14.23 6.74 17.14
CA PHE A 89 13.93 7.13 18.51
C PHE A 89 15.18 7.16 19.37
N TYR A 90 15.16 7.98 20.41
CA TYR A 90 16.12 7.93 21.48
C TYR A 90 15.90 6.67 22.32
N LEU A 91 16.65 5.61 22.05
CA LEU A 91 16.45 4.27 22.61
C LEU A 91 16.55 4.22 24.15
N PHE A 92 17.29 5.14 24.76
CA PHE A 92 17.46 5.26 26.21
C PHE A 92 16.32 6.02 26.91
N LEU A 93 15.46 6.71 26.15
CA LEU A 93 14.28 7.39 26.66
C LEU A 93 13.07 6.46 26.64
N SER A 94 12.05 6.80 27.47
CA SER A 94 10.75 6.12 27.43
C SER A 94 9.96 6.49 26.17
N ALA A 95 8.92 5.68 25.86
CA ALA A 95 8.01 5.99 24.77
C ALA A 95 7.35 7.36 24.94
N HIS A 96 6.83 7.63 26.15
CA HIS A 96 6.26 8.93 26.50
C HIS A 96 7.25 10.08 26.24
N LYS A 97 8.50 9.94 26.71
CA LYS A 97 9.49 11.01 26.59
C LYS A 97 9.95 11.24 25.15
N ASN A 98 10.01 10.18 24.33
CA ASN A 98 10.22 10.32 22.90
C ASN A 98 9.11 11.14 22.23
N LEU A 99 7.83 10.79 22.49
CA LEU A 99 6.69 11.52 21.92
C LEU A 99 6.62 12.98 22.42
N GLU A 100 6.91 13.24 23.69
CA GLU A 100 7.00 14.59 24.23
C GLU A 100 8.06 15.42 23.50
N LEU A 101 9.26 14.88 23.35
CA LEU A 101 10.37 15.57 22.70
C LEU A 101 10.09 15.82 21.21
N LEU A 102 9.70 14.78 20.48
CA LEU A 102 9.46 14.86 19.03
C LEU A 102 8.21 15.69 18.71
N GLY A 103 7.15 15.56 19.50
CA GLY A 103 5.95 16.36 19.35
C GLY A 103 6.20 17.87 19.60
N SER A 104 7.09 18.19 20.54
CA SER A 104 7.44 19.59 20.86
C SER A 104 8.13 20.33 19.72
N LEU A 105 8.68 19.61 18.73
CA LEU A 105 9.27 20.23 17.53
C LEU A 105 8.20 20.84 16.60
N SER A 106 6.98 20.33 16.64
CA SER A 106 5.88 20.81 15.81
C SER A 106 4.99 21.81 16.59
N ARG A 107 4.61 21.46 17.81
CA ARG A 107 3.81 22.29 18.71
C ARG A 107 3.95 21.80 20.15
N LYS A 108 3.48 22.62 21.10
CA LYS A 108 3.36 22.14 22.48
C LYS A 108 2.32 21.03 22.54
N VAL A 109 2.72 19.82 22.96
CA VAL A 109 1.85 18.66 23.19
C VAL A 109 1.62 18.49 24.68
N THR A 110 0.40 18.11 25.05
CA THR A 110 0.04 17.82 26.44
C THR A 110 0.32 16.37 26.79
N ARG A 111 0.40 16.09 28.09
CA ARG A 111 0.54 14.72 28.58
C ARG A 111 -0.62 13.83 28.14
N ASP A 112 -1.84 14.35 28.17
CA ASP A 112 -3.05 13.61 27.82
C ASP A 112 -3.07 13.26 26.32
N GLU A 113 -2.67 14.16 25.44
CA GLU A 113 -2.52 13.89 24.00
C GLU A 113 -1.50 12.77 23.73
N ILE A 114 -0.39 12.74 24.47
CA ILE A 114 0.61 11.67 24.34
C ILE A 114 0.01 10.34 24.78
N TYR A 115 -0.72 10.30 25.90
CA TYR A 115 -1.35 9.06 26.36
C TYR A 115 -2.48 8.60 25.43
N GLU A 116 -3.26 9.53 24.85
CA GLU A 116 -4.25 9.25 23.80
C GLU A 116 -3.59 8.60 22.58
N ALA A 117 -2.51 9.19 22.06
CA ALA A 117 -1.79 8.63 20.93
C ALA A 117 -1.21 7.24 21.23
N LEU A 118 -0.65 7.03 22.43
CA LEU A 118 -0.16 5.73 22.86
C LEU A 118 -1.29 4.70 23.03
N GLU A 119 -2.48 5.12 23.44
CA GLU A 119 -3.65 4.25 23.56
C GLU A 119 -4.16 3.80 22.20
N ILE A 120 -4.24 4.73 21.23
CA ILE A 120 -4.64 4.43 19.85
C ILE A 120 -3.76 3.31 19.24
N VAL A 121 -2.45 3.35 19.50
CA VAL A 121 -1.49 2.36 18.96
C VAL A 121 -1.27 1.15 19.89
N GLY A 122 -2.02 1.03 21.00
CA GLY A 122 -1.92 -0.09 21.95
C GLY A 122 -0.64 -0.12 22.78
N LEU A 123 -0.01 1.04 23.04
CA LEU A 123 1.26 1.16 23.79
C LEU A 123 1.11 1.91 25.12
N LYS A 124 -0.11 2.27 25.56
CA LYS A 124 -0.36 3.06 26.77
C LYS A 124 0.26 2.42 28.03
N ALA A 125 0.11 1.11 28.20
CA ALA A 125 0.68 0.37 29.34
C ALA A 125 2.22 0.35 29.34
N ARG A 126 2.85 0.63 28.21
CA ARG A 126 4.30 0.64 28.02
C ARG A 126 4.87 2.05 27.88
N ALA A 127 4.08 3.09 28.19
CA ALA A 127 4.46 4.50 28.06
C ALA A 127 5.77 4.86 28.81
N GLY A 128 5.98 4.25 29.99
CA GLY A 128 7.18 4.46 30.81
C GLY A 128 8.39 3.65 30.40
N ASP A 129 8.24 2.64 29.54
CA ASP A 129 9.32 1.73 29.18
C ASP A 129 10.28 2.36 28.16
N LYS A 130 11.57 2.06 28.33
CA LYS A 130 12.60 2.54 27.39
C LYS A 130 12.43 1.89 26.03
N VAL A 131 12.50 2.71 24.96
CA VAL A 131 12.29 2.24 23.57
C VAL A 131 13.30 1.17 23.14
N LYS A 132 14.47 1.07 23.79
CA LYS A 132 15.42 -0.03 23.55
C LYS A 132 14.85 -1.42 23.82
N THR A 133 13.80 -1.53 24.67
CA THR A 133 13.16 -2.80 25.02
C THR A 133 11.99 -3.15 24.08
N PHE A 134 11.67 -2.26 23.12
CA PHE A 134 10.57 -2.45 22.20
C PHE A 134 10.94 -3.39 21.05
N SER A 135 10.02 -4.28 20.69
CA SER A 135 10.13 -5.06 19.45
C SER A 135 10.07 -4.13 18.21
N HIS A 136 10.39 -4.67 17.04
CA HIS A 136 10.30 -3.89 15.80
C HIS A 136 8.88 -3.38 15.56
N GLY A 137 7.85 -4.23 15.72
CA GLY A 137 6.44 -3.82 15.62
C GLY A 137 6.02 -2.76 16.64
N MET A 138 6.50 -2.85 17.89
CA MET A 138 6.25 -1.79 18.88
C MET A 138 6.87 -0.45 18.48
N LYS A 139 8.09 -0.45 17.92
CA LYS A 139 8.72 0.78 17.41
C LYS A 139 7.95 1.35 16.22
N GLN A 140 7.48 0.49 15.33
CA GLN A 140 6.66 0.93 14.20
C GLN A 140 5.36 1.57 14.67
N ARG A 141 4.65 0.95 15.62
CA ARG A 141 3.44 1.52 16.22
C ARG A 141 3.71 2.82 16.98
N LEU A 142 4.86 2.93 17.67
CA LEU A 142 5.28 4.18 18.29
C LEU A 142 5.53 5.29 17.25
N GLY A 143 6.08 4.95 16.07
CA GLY A 143 6.22 5.88 14.94
C GLY A 143 4.85 6.39 14.46
N ILE A 144 3.87 5.50 14.35
CA ILE A 144 2.50 5.89 14.00
C ILE A 144 1.92 6.79 15.11
N ALA A 145 2.15 6.49 16.41
CA ALA A 145 1.74 7.38 17.50
C ALA A 145 2.35 8.79 17.37
N GLN A 146 3.63 8.88 17.01
CA GLN A 146 4.29 10.15 16.71
C GLN A 146 3.60 10.88 15.54
N ALA A 147 3.28 10.16 14.46
CA ALA A 147 2.65 10.73 13.28
C ALA A 147 1.28 11.32 13.59
N ILE A 148 0.46 10.65 14.40
CA ILE A 148 -0.90 11.11 14.72
C ILE A 148 -0.97 12.11 15.88
N LEU A 149 0.11 12.29 16.62
CA LEU A 149 0.17 13.15 17.81
C LEU A 149 -0.23 14.61 17.51
N THR A 150 0.04 15.09 16.31
CA THR A 150 -0.31 16.44 15.86
C THR A 150 -1.68 16.51 15.17
N ARG A 151 -2.42 15.40 15.10
CA ARG A 151 -3.73 15.28 14.44
C ARG A 151 -3.68 15.80 12.98
N PRO A 152 -2.81 15.22 12.14
CA PRO A 152 -2.67 15.65 10.75
C PRO A 152 -3.89 15.27 9.92
N ASP A 153 -4.18 16.07 8.89
CA ASP A 153 -5.22 15.73 7.89
C ASP A 153 -4.73 14.70 6.85
N LEU A 154 -3.39 14.64 6.65
CA LEU A 154 -2.74 13.68 5.76
C LEU A 154 -1.58 12.98 6.48
N VAL A 155 -1.65 11.65 6.54
CA VAL A 155 -0.59 10.78 7.07
C VAL A 155 0.07 10.03 5.93
N ILE A 156 1.38 10.12 5.80
CA ILE A 156 2.17 9.44 4.78
C ILE A 156 3.03 8.37 5.46
N LEU A 157 2.87 7.11 5.04
CA LEU A 157 3.55 5.97 5.60
C LEU A 157 4.37 5.26 4.51
N ASP A 158 5.69 5.30 4.62
CA ASP A 158 6.58 4.62 3.68
C ASP A 158 6.88 3.21 4.21
N GLU A 159 6.32 2.19 3.55
CA GLU A 159 6.48 0.76 3.87
C GLU A 159 6.26 0.40 5.37
N PRO A 160 5.12 0.77 5.99
CA PRO A 160 4.92 0.67 7.43
C PRO A 160 4.90 -0.76 7.98
N THR A 161 4.76 -1.77 7.13
CA THR A 161 4.74 -3.20 7.49
C THR A 161 6.07 -3.90 7.20
N SER A 162 7.03 -3.22 6.58
CA SER A 162 8.29 -3.81 6.16
C SER A 162 9.12 -4.34 7.33
N GLY A 163 9.55 -5.60 7.23
CA GLY A 163 10.36 -6.26 8.25
C GLY A 163 9.62 -6.66 9.53
N LEU A 164 8.28 -6.61 9.52
CA LEU A 164 7.45 -7.14 10.59
C LEU A 164 7.13 -8.62 10.37
N ASP A 165 6.87 -9.32 11.46
CA ASP A 165 6.27 -10.64 11.41
C ASP A 165 4.77 -10.55 11.01
N PRO A 166 4.12 -11.66 10.62
CA PRO A 166 2.73 -11.64 10.17
C PRO A 166 1.75 -11.02 11.18
N GLN A 167 2.00 -11.20 12.47
CA GLN A 167 1.18 -10.62 13.53
C GLN A 167 1.36 -9.09 13.59
N GLY A 168 2.59 -8.59 13.53
CA GLY A 168 2.89 -7.17 13.51
C GLY A 168 2.35 -6.48 12.25
N MET A 169 2.40 -7.14 11.09
CA MET A 169 1.79 -6.66 9.85
C MET A 169 0.26 -6.49 10.02
N LYS A 170 -0.41 -7.48 10.62
CA LYS A 170 -1.84 -7.42 10.90
C LYS A 170 -2.18 -6.26 11.85
N GLU A 171 -1.42 -6.10 12.93
CA GLU A 171 -1.64 -5.02 13.92
C GLU A 171 -1.48 -3.63 13.29
N VAL A 172 -0.49 -3.43 12.41
CA VAL A 172 -0.30 -2.16 11.68
C VAL A 172 -1.44 -1.91 10.70
N ARG A 173 -1.92 -2.93 9.97
CA ARG A 173 -3.09 -2.80 9.07
C ARG A 173 -4.35 -2.40 9.81
N GLU A 174 -4.66 -3.07 10.92
CA GLU A 174 -5.81 -2.75 11.75
C GLU A 174 -5.73 -1.31 12.29
N LEU A 175 -4.52 -0.86 12.66
CA LEU A 175 -4.27 0.50 13.10
C LEU A 175 -4.51 1.51 11.97
N VAL A 176 -4.01 1.26 10.76
CA VAL A 176 -4.25 2.11 9.58
C VAL A 176 -5.75 2.24 9.29
N LEU A 177 -6.49 1.12 9.30
CA LEU A 177 -7.94 1.11 9.12
C LEU A 177 -8.67 1.90 10.21
N LYS A 178 -8.24 1.75 11.46
CA LYS A 178 -8.80 2.49 12.61
C LYS A 178 -8.60 4.00 12.46
N LEU A 179 -7.38 4.43 12.11
CA LEU A 179 -7.05 5.84 11.91
C LEU A 179 -7.91 6.50 10.82
N SER A 180 -8.13 5.81 9.71
CA SER A 180 -8.98 6.32 8.64
C SER A 180 -10.47 6.38 9.08
N ARG A 181 -11.00 5.30 9.68
CA ARG A 181 -12.44 5.19 9.99
C ARG A 181 -12.86 6.02 11.19
N GLU A 182 -12.08 6.01 12.27
CA GLU A 182 -12.44 6.64 13.55
C GLU A 182 -11.92 8.08 13.68
N HIS A 183 -10.80 8.39 13.02
CA HIS A 183 -10.19 9.72 13.11
C HIS A 183 -10.29 10.53 11.81
N GLY A 184 -10.88 9.97 10.75
CA GLY A 184 -11.09 10.64 9.45
C GLY A 184 -9.79 11.01 8.72
N ALA A 185 -8.66 10.41 9.10
CA ALA A 185 -7.37 10.72 8.51
C ALA A 185 -7.30 10.23 7.06
N THR A 186 -6.78 11.07 6.16
CA THR A 186 -6.35 10.62 4.83
C THR A 186 -5.00 9.94 4.97
N ILE A 187 -4.84 8.74 4.42
CA ILE A 187 -3.61 7.97 4.55
C ILE A 187 -3.04 7.67 3.17
N PHE A 188 -1.79 8.08 2.93
CA PHE A 188 -1.00 7.68 1.79
C PHE A 188 0.02 6.63 2.24
N LEU A 189 -0.10 5.42 1.74
CA LEU A 189 0.65 4.26 2.21
C LEU A 189 1.43 3.64 1.05
N SER A 190 2.76 3.57 1.13
CA SER A 190 3.55 2.82 0.17
C SER A 190 3.74 1.36 0.60
N SER A 191 3.79 0.46 -0.38
CA SER A 191 4.14 -0.95 -0.16
C SER A 191 4.74 -1.57 -1.44
N HIS A 192 5.55 -2.60 -1.27
CA HIS A 192 5.94 -3.50 -2.35
C HIS A 192 5.09 -4.78 -2.36
N LEU A 193 4.23 -4.96 -1.34
CA LEU A 193 3.32 -6.09 -1.20
C LEU A 193 1.90 -5.66 -1.53
N LEU A 194 1.37 -6.21 -2.60
CA LEU A 194 0.04 -5.88 -3.06
C LEU A 194 -1.06 -6.33 -2.09
N THR A 195 -0.89 -7.48 -1.45
CA THR A 195 -1.82 -7.99 -0.43
C THR A 195 -2.00 -7.03 0.76
N GLU A 196 -0.97 -6.24 1.07
CA GLU A 196 -1.05 -5.21 2.11
C GLU A 196 -1.92 -4.03 1.67
N VAL A 197 -1.74 -3.58 0.42
CA VAL A 197 -2.53 -2.49 -0.17
C VAL A 197 -3.99 -2.91 -0.36
N GLU A 198 -4.24 -4.11 -0.90
CA GLU A 198 -5.58 -4.67 -1.09
C GLU A 198 -6.36 -4.74 0.22
N ALA A 199 -5.69 -5.09 1.31
CA ALA A 199 -6.33 -5.26 2.61
C ALA A 199 -6.84 -3.94 3.24
N VAL A 200 -6.29 -2.78 2.84
CA VAL A 200 -6.59 -1.51 3.51
C VAL A 200 -7.02 -0.38 2.59
N ALA A 201 -6.53 -0.32 1.34
CA ALA A 201 -6.71 0.82 0.46
C ALA A 201 -8.02 0.76 -0.34
N GLN A 202 -8.64 1.90 -0.58
CA GLN A 202 -9.79 2.06 -1.47
C GLN A 202 -9.36 2.31 -2.92
N ARG A 203 -8.29 3.10 -3.10
CA ARG A 203 -7.67 3.39 -4.38
C ARG A 203 -6.17 3.15 -4.29
N MET A 204 -5.55 2.89 -5.42
CA MET A 204 -4.10 2.71 -5.48
C MET A 204 -3.52 3.24 -6.78
N ALA A 205 -2.21 3.49 -6.75
CA ALA A 205 -1.38 3.69 -7.92
C ALA A 205 -0.24 2.67 -7.94
N VAL A 206 0.09 2.17 -9.13
CA VAL A 206 1.18 1.23 -9.35
C VAL A 206 2.31 1.95 -10.06
N LEU A 207 3.48 1.95 -9.42
CA LEU A 207 4.70 2.56 -9.95
C LEU A 207 5.71 1.49 -10.36
N ASN A 208 6.29 1.62 -11.55
CA ASN A 208 7.39 0.78 -11.99
C ASN A 208 8.44 1.63 -12.72
N HIS A 209 9.73 1.41 -12.44
CA HIS A 209 10.85 2.14 -13.06
C HIS A 209 10.68 3.68 -13.08
N GLY A 210 10.00 4.23 -12.07
CA GLY A 210 9.75 5.67 -11.93
C GLY A 210 8.54 6.19 -12.69
N GLU A 211 7.80 5.36 -13.41
CA GLU A 211 6.62 5.72 -14.20
C GLU A 211 5.34 5.14 -13.58
N LEU A 212 4.24 5.88 -13.70
CA LEU A 212 2.91 5.44 -13.28
C LEU A 212 2.36 4.45 -14.31
N ILE A 213 2.08 3.23 -13.88
CA ILE A 213 1.55 2.17 -14.74
C ILE A 213 0.02 2.14 -14.70
N ALA A 214 -0.56 2.29 -13.51
CA ALA A 214 -2.01 2.28 -13.32
C ALA A 214 -2.39 3.09 -12.08
N GLN A 215 -3.57 3.72 -12.10
CA GLN A 215 -4.19 4.36 -10.94
C GLN A 215 -5.71 4.21 -11.02
N GLY A 216 -6.35 3.84 -9.90
CA GLY A 216 -7.80 3.67 -9.86
C GLY A 216 -8.29 3.08 -8.54
N ALA A 217 -9.58 2.75 -8.49
CA ALA A 217 -10.13 1.99 -7.38
C ALA A 217 -9.48 0.58 -7.33
N VAL A 218 -9.13 0.11 -6.12
CA VAL A 218 -8.54 -1.21 -5.96
C VAL A 218 -9.43 -2.27 -6.59
N SER A 219 -10.74 -2.21 -6.34
CA SER A 219 -11.71 -3.15 -6.92
C SER A 219 -11.76 -3.13 -8.45
N GLU A 220 -11.57 -1.96 -9.09
CA GLU A 220 -11.55 -1.82 -10.55
C GLU A 220 -10.27 -2.36 -11.17
N LEU A 221 -9.12 -2.00 -10.60
CA LEU A 221 -7.82 -2.48 -11.05
C LEU A 221 -7.66 -4.00 -10.89
N LEU A 222 -8.40 -4.58 -9.92
CA LEU A 222 -8.44 -6.02 -9.67
C LEU A 222 -9.52 -6.74 -10.50
N SER A 223 -10.47 -6.01 -11.07
CA SER A 223 -11.61 -6.57 -11.82
C SER A 223 -11.37 -6.63 -13.32
N ASP A 224 -10.15 -6.89 -13.79
CA ASP A 224 -9.82 -7.02 -15.24
C ASP A 224 -10.57 -8.17 -15.93
N GLY A 225 -11.81 -8.43 -15.52
CA GLY A 225 -12.78 -9.35 -16.14
C GLY A 225 -12.30 -10.81 -16.28
N SER A 226 -11.03 -11.03 -16.34
CA SER A 226 -10.39 -12.35 -16.37
C SER A 226 -9.74 -12.69 -15.04
N SER A 227 -10.23 -13.74 -14.40
CA SER A 227 -9.62 -14.27 -13.17
C SER A 227 -8.84 -15.53 -13.47
N TYR A 228 -7.71 -15.69 -12.84
CA TYR A 228 -6.97 -16.94 -12.84
C TYR A 228 -7.58 -17.88 -11.81
N PHE A 229 -7.72 -19.14 -12.17
CA PHE A 229 -8.17 -20.18 -11.26
C PHE A 229 -7.20 -21.34 -11.30
N THR A 230 -6.86 -21.86 -10.12
CA THR A 230 -6.16 -23.14 -10.00
C THR A 230 -7.18 -24.25 -9.78
N ILE A 231 -7.18 -25.23 -10.65
CA ILE A 231 -8.07 -26.40 -10.63
C ILE A 231 -7.23 -27.63 -10.28
N SER A 232 -7.53 -28.23 -9.13
CA SER A 232 -7.00 -29.56 -8.78
C SER A 232 -8.06 -30.61 -9.15
N ALA A 233 -7.77 -31.41 -10.13
CA ALA A 233 -8.73 -32.35 -10.75
C ALA A 233 -8.14 -33.74 -11.00
N THR A 234 -8.96 -34.75 -10.91
CA THR A 234 -8.56 -36.14 -11.18
C THR A 234 -9.58 -36.82 -12.10
N PRO A 235 -9.17 -37.47 -13.22
CA PRO A 235 -7.77 -37.51 -13.72
C PRO A 235 -7.38 -36.22 -14.42
N MET A 236 -6.17 -35.72 -14.16
CA MET A 236 -5.67 -34.43 -14.63
C MET A 236 -5.61 -34.31 -16.16
N ASP A 237 -5.13 -35.38 -16.85
CA ASP A 237 -4.99 -35.39 -18.30
C ASP A 237 -6.34 -35.21 -19.00
N LYS A 238 -7.41 -35.83 -18.49
CA LYS A 238 -8.76 -35.70 -19.04
C LYS A 238 -9.31 -34.28 -18.79
N ALA A 239 -9.07 -33.73 -17.60
CA ALA A 239 -9.47 -32.36 -17.29
C ALA A 239 -8.80 -31.37 -18.23
N LEU A 240 -7.50 -31.51 -18.46
CA LEU A 240 -6.72 -30.69 -19.37
C LEU A 240 -7.22 -30.78 -20.82
N ALA A 241 -7.52 -32.00 -21.29
CA ALA A 241 -8.08 -32.21 -22.64
C ALA A 241 -9.44 -31.52 -22.84
N ILE A 242 -10.27 -31.46 -21.78
CA ILE A 242 -11.55 -30.76 -21.81
C ILE A 242 -11.30 -29.24 -21.81
N LEU A 243 -10.48 -28.73 -20.91
CA LEU A 243 -10.18 -27.32 -20.79
C LEU A 243 -9.64 -26.71 -22.08
N ARG A 244 -8.73 -27.40 -22.76
CA ARG A 244 -8.17 -26.97 -24.06
C ARG A 244 -9.18 -26.92 -25.21
N ARG A 245 -10.33 -27.58 -25.08
CA ARG A 245 -11.41 -27.59 -26.11
C ARG A 245 -12.41 -26.44 -25.88
N VAL A 246 -12.40 -25.82 -24.71
CA VAL A 246 -13.33 -24.74 -24.36
C VAL A 246 -12.77 -23.43 -24.84
N SER A 247 -13.38 -22.80 -25.83
CA SER A 247 -12.87 -21.61 -26.54
C SER A 247 -12.72 -20.35 -25.64
N TRP A 248 -13.37 -20.31 -24.49
CA TRP A 248 -13.31 -19.21 -23.54
C TRP A 248 -12.46 -19.52 -22.30
N VAL A 249 -11.71 -20.62 -22.32
CA VAL A 249 -10.75 -21.02 -21.29
C VAL A 249 -9.36 -20.97 -21.90
N GLU A 250 -8.48 -20.22 -21.28
CA GLU A 250 -7.05 -20.21 -21.59
C GLU A 250 -6.30 -21.01 -20.51
N VAL A 251 -5.66 -22.11 -20.89
CA VAL A 251 -4.78 -22.88 -19.99
C VAL A 251 -3.43 -22.17 -19.94
N VAL A 252 -3.04 -21.70 -18.74
CA VAL A 252 -1.86 -20.84 -18.54
C VAL A 252 -0.66 -21.60 -18.05
N ALA A 253 -0.87 -22.53 -17.11
CA ALA A 253 0.21 -23.37 -16.56
C ALA A 253 -0.32 -24.74 -16.11
N GLU A 254 0.59 -25.71 -16.08
CA GLU A 254 0.37 -27.07 -15.65
C GLU A 254 1.42 -27.44 -14.60
N GLY A 255 0.96 -27.95 -13.45
CA GLY A 255 1.83 -28.33 -12.34
C GLY A 255 1.11 -29.21 -11.33
N ASN A 256 1.12 -28.88 -10.05
CA ASN A 256 0.32 -29.57 -9.02
C ASN A 256 -1.20 -29.32 -9.19
N GLY A 257 -1.62 -28.53 -10.18
CA GLY A 257 -2.96 -28.21 -10.61
C GLY A 257 -2.91 -27.56 -11.99
N ILE A 258 -4.08 -27.31 -12.59
CA ILE A 258 -4.22 -26.65 -13.88
C ILE A 258 -4.58 -25.19 -13.62
N ASP A 259 -3.71 -24.27 -14.00
CA ASP A 259 -4.00 -22.84 -13.95
C ASP A 259 -4.71 -22.41 -15.23
N VAL A 260 -5.90 -21.83 -15.10
CA VAL A 260 -6.72 -21.36 -16.22
C VAL A 260 -7.08 -19.89 -16.04
N ARG A 261 -7.20 -19.20 -17.17
CA ARG A 261 -7.71 -17.83 -17.23
C ARG A 261 -9.10 -17.86 -17.86
N ILE A 262 -10.10 -17.34 -17.15
CA ILE A 262 -11.49 -17.28 -17.58
C ILE A 262 -12.14 -15.98 -17.09
N ASP A 263 -13.30 -15.60 -17.66
CA ASP A 263 -14.19 -14.62 -17.04
C ASP A 263 -14.70 -15.19 -15.70
N SER A 264 -14.51 -14.43 -14.60
CA SER A 264 -14.90 -14.85 -13.25
C SER A 264 -16.37 -15.25 -13.14
N ARG A 265 -17.25 -14.62 -13.94
CA ARG A 265 -18.68 -14.93 -13.99
C ARG A 265 -18.96 -16.33 -14.53
N ARG A 266 -18.02 -16.91 -15.27
CA ARG A 266 -18.11 -18.25 -15.87
C ARG A 266 -17.47 -19.36 -15.03
N ALA A 267 -16.92 -19.03 -13.86
CA ALA A 267 -16.28 -20.01 -12.98
C ALA A 267 -17.22 -21.16 -12.59
N ALA A 268 -18.48 -20.84 -12.25
CA ALA A 268 -19.49 -21.85 -11.92
C ALA A 268 -19.86 -22.73 -13.13
N GLU A 269 -19.88 -22.17 -14.33
CA GLU A 269 -20.11 -22.89 -15.58
C GLU A 269 -18.98 -23.88 -15.86
N LEU A 270 -17.73 -23.43 -15.72
CA LEU A 270 -16.55 -24.29 -15.90
C LEU A 270 -16.51 -25.44 -14.89
N ASN A 271 -16.76 -25.15 -13.63
CA ASN A 271 -16.82 -26.17 -12.58
C ASN A 271 -17.87 -27.25 -12.92
N ARG A 272 -19.08 -26.82 -13.31
CA ARG A 272 -20.15 -27.72 -13.70
C ARG A 272 -19.78 -28.56 -14.92
N LEU A 273 -19.16 -27.97 -15.94
CA LEU A 273 -18.70 -28.66 -17.13
C LEU A 273 -17.74 -29.80 -16.80
N LEU A 274 -16.74 -29.54 -15.95
CA LEU A 274 -15.75 -30.54 -15.55
C LEU A 274 -16.41 -31.70 -14.76
N VAL A 275 -17.24 -31.38 -13.77
CA VAL A 275 -17.93 -32.38 -12.93
C VAL A 275 -18.87 -33.23 -13.77
N THR A 276 -19.66 -32.64 -14.68
CA THR A 276 -20.56 -33.41 -15.57
C THR A 276 -19.81 -34.27 -16.62
N SER A 277 -18.55 -33.92 -16.88
CA SER A 277 -17.67 -34.72 -17.75
C SER A 277 -16.95 -35.86 -17.02
N GLY A 278 -17.31 -36.10 -15.75
CA GLY A 278 -16.74 -37.19 -14.95
C GLY A 278 -15.34 -36.89 -14.41
N ILE A 279 -15.06 -35.63 -14.13
CA ILE A 279 -13.82 -35.17 -13.49
C ILE A 279 -14.10 -34.88 -12.02
N ASP A 280 -13.34 -35.50 -11.14
CA ASP A 280 -13.37 -35.21 -9.71
C ASP A 280 -12.54 -33.97 -9.42
N ILE A 281 -13.16 -32.93 -8.87
CA ILE A 281 -12.51 -31.65 -8.51
C ILE A 281 -12.27 -31.62 -7.01
N SER A 282 -11.01 -31.63 -6.60
CA SER A 282 -10.59 -31.51 -5.20
C SER A 282 -10.41 -30.06 -4.76
N ALA A 283 -10.08 -29.15 -5.69
CA ALA A 283 -10.04 -27.70 -5.46
C ALA A 283 -10.36 -26.93 -6.74
N PHE A 284 -11.13 -25.85 -6.61
CA PHE A 284 -11.38 -24.84 -7.64
C PHE A 284 -11.27 -23.48 -6.95
N ALA A 285 -10.06 -22.95 -6.93
CA ALA A 285 -9.75 -21.73 -6.20
C ALA A 285 -9.42 -20.61 -7.17
N ALA A 286 -10.01 -19.43 -6.94
CA ALA A 286 -9.56 -18.24 -7.64
C ALA A 286 -8.11 -17.97 -7.24
N LYS A 287 -7.22 -18.06 -8.22
CA LYS A 287 -5.85 -17.58 -8.08
C LYS A 287 -5.91 -16.08 -8.30
N ARG A 288 -6.25 -15.34 -7.26
CA ARG A 288 -6.10 -13.89 -7.24
C ARG A 288 -4.62 -13.59 -7.10
N THR A 289 -3.88 -13.72 -8.16
CA THR A 289 -2.51 -13.27 -8.20
C THR A 289 -2.50 -11.88 -8.81
N LEU A 290 -2.75 -10.93 -7.94
CA LEU A 290 -2.30 -9.55 -8.16
C LEU A 290 -0.78 -9.49 -8.37
N GLU A 291 -0.03 -10.47 -7.87
CA GLU A 291 1.36 -10.70 -8.26
C GLU A 291 1.48 -10.95 -9.76
N ASP A 292 0.59 -11.74 -10.38
CA ASP A 292 0.61 -11.97 -11.84
C ASP A 292 0.16 -10.73 -12.62
N TYR A 293 -0.82 -9.97 -12.12
CA TYR A 293 -1.18 -8.67 -12.71
C TYR A 293 -0.02 -7.68 -12.58
N PHE A 294 0.61 -7.65 -11.42
CA PHE A 294 1.76 -6.82 -11.14
C PHE A 294 2.98 -7.26 -11.98
N LEU A 295 3.27 -8.55 -12.09
CA LEU A 295 4.33 -9.10 -12.94
C LEU A 295 4.05 -8.80 -14.42
N LYS A 296 2.84 -8.99 -14.93
CA LYS A 296 2.49 -8.64 -16.32
C LYS A 296 2.68 -7.16 -16.62
N ILE A 297 2.21 -6.27 -15.73
CA ILE A 297 2.36 -4.82 -15.93
C ILE A 297 3.83 -4.42 -15.80
N THR A 298 4.60 -5.11 -14.96
CA THR A 298 6.02 -4.79 -14.74
C THR A 298 6.94 -5.48 -15.76
N GLU A 299 6.61 -6.67 -16.25
CA GLU A 299 7.36 -7.38 -17.29
C GLU A 299 7.07 -6.84 -18.69
N GLY A 300 5.83 -6.47 -19.00
CA GLY A 300 5.46 -5.85 -20.28
C GLY A 300 6.05 -4.44 -20.50
N ALA A 301 6.48 -3.77 -19.44
CA ALA A 301 7.18 -2.48 -19.52
C ALA A 301 8.71 -2.64 -19.68
N SER A 302 9.24 -3.86 -19.69
CA SER A 302 10.68 -4.14 -19.83
C SER A 302 11.10 -4.44 -21.27
N GLU A 303 10.17 -4.48 -22.23
CA GLU A 303 10.44 -4.81 -23.66
C GLU A 303 10.32 -3.59 -24.60
N VAL A 304 10.40 -2.34 -24.09
CA VAL A 304 10.45 -1.14 -24.96
C VAL A 304 11.70 -0.32 -24.69
#